data_62761c715004c127c9423e2e92fb09e2
#
_entry.id   62761c715004c127c9423e2e92fb09e2
#
_cell.length_a   1.000
_cell.length_b   1.000
_cell.length_c   1.000
_cell.angle_alpha   90.00
_cell.angle_beta   90.00
_cell.angle_gamma   90.00
#
_symmetry.space_group_name_H-M   'P 1'
#
loop_
_entity.id
_entity.type
_entity.pdbx_description
1 polymer ?
#
loop_
_entity_poly.entity_id
_entity_poly.type
_entity_poly.pdbx_seq_one_letter_code
_entity_poly.pdbx_strand_id
1 'polypeptide(L)'
;AGAQTPFSSINYGTDTSPEGRMVIENVLLANEAGLGNGETPIFPIHIFKVKEGINYNPEDPNYDLLKLACRVSAKRLFPNFSFIDAPFNLQYYKPGDYNTEVAYMGCRTRVIGNVYDPEREIVSGRGNLSFTSINLPRLAIKADHNVGAFFDSLDEMMDLAINQLMHRFKIQSQKKVRNYPFLMGQGVWIDSEKLGPDDEVGEVLKHGTLSVGFIGLAETLKALIGKHHGESEEARELGLEIVTAMRNRLDEESKRTGLNFSLLATPAEGLSGRFVRMDAKRFGIIPGVTDREYYTNSFHVPVYYPISAVDKIRIEAPYHALTNAGHISYIEL
;
A
#
# COMPACT_ATOMS: atom_id res chain seq x y z
N ALA A 1 -11.74 22.00 2.83
CA ALA A 1 -11.43 20.65 2.34
C ALA A 1 -12.23 20.24 1.09
N GLY A 2 -12.84 21.17 0.37
CA GLY A 2 -13.65 20.87 -0.81
C GLY A 2 -14.83 19.94 -0.50
N ALA A 3 -15.19 19.07 -1.41
CA ALA A 3 -16.28 18.11 -1.25
C ALA A 3 -15.80 16.73 -0.72
N GLN A 4 -14.56 16.60 -0.25
CA GLN A 4 -14.01 15.32 0.23
C GLN A 4 -14.05 15.24 1.75
N THR A 5 -14.55 14.14 2.27
CA THR A 5 -14.42 13.77 3.68
C THR A 5 -13.02 13.18 3.89
N PRO A 6 -12.19 13.75 4.77
CA PRO A 6 -10.88 13.16 5.08
C PRO A 6 -11.07 11.88 5.88
N PHE A 7 -10.38 10.83 5.47
CA PHE A 7 -10.28 9.59 6.22
C PHE A 7 -9.01 9.62 7.07
N SER A 8 -9.12 9.16 8.30
CA SER A 8 -8.00 9.13 9.25
C SER A 8 -7.52 7.71 9.52
N SER A 9 -6.25 7.60 9.86
CA SER A 9 -5.66 6.38 10.41
C SER A 9 -4.76 6.72 11.58
N ILE A 10 -4.61 5.79 12.52
CA ILE A 10 -3.74 5.93 13.68
C ILE A 10 -2.78 4.76 13.75
N ASN A 11 -1.50 5.06 14.01
CA ASN A 11 -0.45 4.08 14.21
C ASN A 11 -0.02 4.13 15.67
N TYR A 12 -0.06 2.99 16.38
CA TYR A 12 0.20 2.93 17.82
C TYR A 12 0.68 1.53 18.21
N GLY A 13 1.05 1.34 19.50
CA GLY A 13 1.43 0.03 20.04
C GLY A 13 2.82 -0.02 20.68
N THR A 14 3.72 0.92 20.36
CA THR A 14 5.12 0.87 20.78
C THR A 14 5.51 1.78 21.93
N ASP A 15 4.63 2.65 22.41
CA ASP A 15 4.89 3.49 23.58
C ASP A 15 4.75 2.64 24.87
N THR A 16 5.83 2.57 25.64
CA THR A 16 5.91 1.80 26.90
C THR A 16 5.73 2.65 28.15
N SER A 17 5.56 3.97 28.02
CA SER A 17 5.22 4.83 29.15
C SER A 17 3.86 4.48 29.75
N PRO A 18 3.61 4.72 31.04
CA PRO A 18 2.30 4.47 31.63
C PRO A 18 1.17 5.18 30.90
N GLU A 19 1.39 6.41 30.47
CA GLU A 19 0.43 7.23 29.72
C GLU A 19 0.18 6.65 28.32
N GLY A 20 1.25 6.28 27.59
CA GLY A 20 1.16 5.67 26.28
C GLY A 20 0.43 4.33 26.31
N ARG A 21 0.77 3.46 27.27
CA ARG A 21 0.07 2.19 27.48
C ARG A 21 -1.43 2.39 27.76
N MET A 22 -1.75 3.36 28.63
CA MET A 22 -3.16 3.70 28.94
C MET A 22 -3.91 4.15 27.68
N VAL A 23 -3.29 4.96 26.81
CA VAL A 23 -3.89 5.40 25.54
C VAL A 23 -4.10 4.19 24.61
N ILE A 24 -3.08 3.34 24.44
CA ILE A 24 -3.16 2.14 23.58
C ILE A 24 -4.30 1.23 24.03
N GLU A 25 -4.36 0.92 25.32
CA GLU A 25 -5.39 0.05 25.91
C GLU A 25 -6.79 0.60 25.65
N ASN A 26 -7.01 1.88 25.96
CA ASN A 26 -8.34 2.49 25.82
C ASN A 26 -8.77 2.65 24.36
N VAL A 27 -7.85 2.91 23.43
CA VAL A 27 -8.12 2.94 21.99
C VAL A 27 -8.57 1.54 21.51
N LEU A 28 -7.91 0.47 21.96
CA LEU A 28 -8.28 -0.89 21.62
C LEU A 28 -9.64 -1.27 22.21
N LEU A 29 -9.89 -0.96 23.49
CA LEU A 29 -11.17 -1.24 24.16
C LEU A 29 -12.33 -0.46 23.55
N ALA A 30 -12.11 0.80 23.16
CA ALA A 30 -13.11 1.61 22.47
C ALA A 30 -13.46 1.01 21.10
N ASN A 31 -12.45 0.56 20.35
CA ASN A 31 -12.67 -0.15 19.08
C ASN A 31 -13.43 -1.47 19.30
N GLU A 32 -13.08 -2.24 20.33
CA GLU A 32 -13.78 -3.49 20.67
C GLU A 32 -15.25 -3.25 21.04
N ALA A 33 -15.54 -2.19 21.79
CA ALA A 33 -16.90 -1.80 22.14
C ALA A 33 -17.74 -1.45 20.90
N GLY A 34 -17.14 -0.80 19.93
CA GLY A 34 -17.82 -0.33 18.72
C GLY A 34 -18.55 0.99 18.90
N LEU A 35 -19.36 1.35 17.92
CA LEU A 35 -20.20 2.55 17.95
C LEU A 35 -21.43 2.36 18.85
N GLY A 36 -22.31 3.36 18.91
CA GLY A 36 -23.42 3.43 19.86
C GLY A 36 -24.33 2.20 19.94
N ASN A 37 -24.53 1.46 18.85
CA ASN A 37 -25.27 0.19 18.85
C ASN A 37 -24.34 -1.03 18.70
N GLY A 38 -23.05 -0.88 18.89
CA GLY A 38 -22.05 -1.95 18.78
C GLY A 38 -21.56 -2.21 17.35
N GLU A 39 -21.84 -1.32 16.40
CA GLU A 39 -21.33 -1.43 15.03
C GLU A 39 -19.80 -1.28 14.99
N THR A 40 -19.15 -1.97 14.05
CA THR A 40 -17.71 -1.84 13.85
C THR A 40 -17.39 -0.44 13.28
N PRO A 41 -16.57 0.38 13.95
CA PRO A 41 -16.12 1.65 13.40
C PRO A 41 -15.23 1.39 12.19
N ILE A 42 -15.46 2.13 11.10
CA ILE A 42 -14.65 2.01 9.88
C ILE A 42 -13.44 2.95 9.98
N PHE A 43 -13.60 4.12 10.59
CA PHE A 43 -12.54 5.13 10.79
C PHE A 43 -12.48 5.58 12.25
N PRO A 44 -11.27 5.91 12.73
CA PRO A 44 -9.96 5.83 12.06
C PRO A 44 -9.59 4.38 11.77
N ILE A 45 -8.79 4.16 10.71
CA ILE A 45 -8.16 2.85 10.49
C ILE A 45 -7.06 2.67 11.53
N HIS A 46 -7.13 1.57 12.26
CA HIS A 46 -6.20 1.24 13.33
C HIS A 46 -5.04 0.40 12.81
N ILE A 47 -3.81 0.80 13.11
CA ILE A 47 -2.58 0.10 12.76
C ILE A 47 -1.76 -0.10 14.03
N PHE A 48 -1.67 -1.36 14.47
CA PHE A 48 -0.91 -1.75 15.64
C PHE A 48 0.51 -2.12 15.21
N LYS A 49 1.50 -1.38 15.72
CA LYS A 49 2.92 -1.63 15.44
C LYS A 49 3.43 -2.77 16.31
N VAL A 50 4.01 -3.78 15.69
CA VAL A 50 4.65 -4.93 16.35
C VAL A 50 6.16 -4.76 16.24
N LYS A 51 6.87 -4.80 17.39
CA LYS A 51 8.31 -4.58 17.48
C LYS A 51 8.93 -5.47 18.54
N GLU A 52 10.05 -6.12 18.21
CA GLU A 52 10.84 -6.92 19.16
C GLU A 52 11.35 -6.06 20.31
N GLY A 53 11.33 -6.61 21.53
CA GLY A 53 11.69 -5.89 22.75
C GLY A 53 10.62 -4.93 23.28
N ILE A 54 9.52 -4.72 22.55
CA ILE A 54 8.42 -3.84 22.95
C ILE A 54 7.12 -4.62 23.21
N ASN A 55 6.70 -5.47 22.25
CA ASN A 55 5.42 -6.19 22.36
C ASN A 55 5.39 -7.52 21.61
N TYR A 56 6.51 -7.99 21.04
CA TYR A 56 6.56 -9.21 20.23
C TYR A 56 6.69 -10.48 21.07
N ASN A 57 7.57 -10.49 22.09
CA ASN A 57 7.84 -11.62 22.93
C ASN A 57 7.02 -11.57 24.25
N PRO A 58 6.72 -12.72 24.88
CA PRO A 58 5.92 -12.77 26.12
C PRO A 58 6.46 -11.92 27.28
N GLU A 59 7.77 -11.69 27.34
CA GLU A 59 8.46 -10.89 28.36
C GLU A 59 8.50 -9.39 28.04
N ASP A 60 8.07 -8.99 26.86
CA ASP A 60 8.12 -7.59 26.43
C ASP A 60 7.06 -6.74 27.20
N PRO A 61 7.37 -5.46 27.47
CA PRO A 61 6.53 -4.61 28.33
C PRO A 61 5.10 -4.39 27.82
N ASN A 62 4.86 -4.45 26.50
CA ASN A 62 3.54 -4.25 25.89
C ASN A 62 2.98 -5.54 25.27
N TYR A 63 3.48 -6.72 25.63
CA TYR A 63 2.96 -7.98 25.09
C TYR A 63 1.49 -8.24 25.43
N ASP A 64 1.03 -7.82 26.60
CA ASP A 64 -0.37 -7.86 27.00
C ASP A 64 -1.26 -7.03 26.06
N LEU A 65 -0.75 -5.87 25.59
CA LEU A 65 -1.44 -5.02 24.62
C LEU A 65 -1.47 -5.64 23.22
N LEU A 66 -0.44 -6.40 22.81
CA LEU A 66 -0.50 -7.20 21.58
C LEU A 66 -1.60 -8.27 21.66
N LYS A 67 -1.71 -8.99 22.77
CA LYS A 67 -2.80 -9.97 22.97
C LYS A 67 -4.18 -9.30 22.90
N LEU A 68 -4.32 -8.14 23.51
CA LEU A 68 -5.55 -7.35 23.42
C LEU A 68 -5.83 -6.93 21.96
N ALA A 69 -4.82 -6.45 21.23
CA ALA A 69 -4.94 -6.07 19.83
C ALA A 69 -5.40 -7.26 18.95
N CYS A 70 -4.82 -8.45 19.14
CA CYS A 70 -5.23 -9.67 18.44
C CYS A 70 -6.70 -10.02 18.73
N ARG A 71 -7.13 -9.95 20.00
CA ARG A 71 -8.54 -10.18 20.39
C ARG A 71 -9.49 -9.20 19.70
N VAL A 72 -9.12 -7.92 19.70
CA VAL A 72 -9.93 -6.86 19.08
C VAL A 72 -10.01 -7.05 17.58
N SER A 73 -8.87 -7.33 16.92
CA SER A 73 -8.81 -7.58 15.48
C SER A 73 -9.68 -8.76 15.07
N ALA A 74 -9.65 -9.85 15.82
CA ALA A 74 -10.49 -11.03 15.56
C ALA A 74 -12.00 -10.71 15.62
N LYS A 75 -12.41 -9.72 16.44
CA LYS A 75 -13.80 -9.31 16.60
C LYS A 75 -14.23 -8.21 15.60
N ARG A 76 -13.30 -7.30 15.25
CA ARG A 76 -13.61 -6.03 14.57
C ARG A 76 -12.90 -5.84 13.22
N LEU A 77 -12.08 -6.78 12.78
CA LEU A 77 -11.18 -6.68 11.60
C LEU A 77 -10.06 -5.63 11.76
N PHE A 78 -10.06 -4.84 12.81
CA PHE A 78 -9.03 -3.86 13.18
C PHE A 78 -8.58 -4.09 14.63
N PRO A 79 -7.32 -3.77 14.96
CA PRO A 79 -6.29 -3.15 14.13
C PRO A 79 -5.68 -4.09 13.09
N ASN A 80 -5.13 -3.50 12.00
CA ASN A 80 -4.11 -4.15 11.17
C ASN A 80 -2.78 -4.15 11.90
N PHE A 81 -1.90 -5.12 11.60
CA PHE A 81 -0.59 -5.23 12.24
C PHE A 81 0.52 -4.79 11.29
N SER A 82 1.40 -3.91 11.80
CA SER A 82 2.61 -3.46 11.08
C SER A 82 3.85 -4.03 11.78
N PHE A 83 4.60 -4.88 11.10
CA PHE A 83 5.83 -5.49 11.62
C PHE A 83 7.01 -4.54 11.37
N ILE A 84 7.39 -3.78 12.41
CA ILE A 84 8.38 -2.71 12.29
C ILE A 84 9.76 -3.26 11.98
N ASP A 85 10.10 -4.44 12.51
CA ASP A 85 11.42 -5.07 12.34
C ASP A 85 11.58 -5.78 10.99
N ALA A 86 10.55 -5.80 10.14
CA ALA A 86 10.69 -6.35 8.80
C ALA A 86 11.77 -5.58 8.01
N PRO A 87 12.70 -6.27 7.29
CA PRO A 87 13.82 -5.62 6.60
C PRO A 87 13.39 -4.48 5.67
N PHE A 88 12.25 -4.65 4.98
CA PHE A 88 11.71 -3.63 4.08
C PHE A 88 11.13 -2.40 4.82
N ASN A 89 10.85 -2.49 6.13
CA ASN A 89 10.45 -1.37 6.98
C ASN A 89 11.65 -0.69 7.64
N LEU A 90 12.74 -1.44 7.88
CA LEU A 90 13.96 -0.91 8.48
C LEU A 90 14.91 -0.24 7.49
N GLN A 91 14.66 -0.35 6.19
CA GLN A 91 15.57 0.09 5.13
C GLN A 91 16.05 1.54 5.30
N TYR A 92 15.20 2.44 5.79
CA TYR A 92 15.51 3.87 6.00
C TYR A 92 15.42 4.30 7.46
N TYR A 93 15.17 3.36 8.36
CA TYR A 93 15.04 3.66 9.79
C TYR A 93 16.39 4.01 10.40
N LYS A 94 16.42 5.12 11.13
CA LYS A 94 17.58 5.56 11.92
C LYS A 94 17.25 5.39 13.40
N PRO A 95 17.95 4.50 14.14
CA PRO A 95 17.68 4.29 15.56
C PRO A 95 17.73 5.59 16.35
N GLY A 96 16.68 5.84 17.14
CA GLY A 96 16.54 7.08 17.93
C GLY A 96 15.87 8.24 17.20
N ASP A 97 15.63 8.15 15.89
CA ASP A 97 14.87 9.13 15.12
C ASP A 97 13.51 8.54 14.69
N TYR A 98 12.49 8.79 15.50
CA TYR A 98 11.14 8.30 15.24
C TYR A 98 10.50 8.87 13.98
N ASN A 99 11.01 9.98 13.43
CA ASN A 99 10.52 10.51 12.15
C ASN A 99 10.85 9.61 10.97
N THR A 100 11.81 8.70 11.13
CA THR A 100 12.21 7.72 10.12
C THR A 100 11.52 6.35 10.29
N GLU A 101 10.76 6.15 11.38
CA GLU A 101 10.02 4.91 11.62
C GLU A 101 8.78 4.87 10.73
N VAL A 102 8.59 3.73 10.04
CA VAL A 102 7.46 3.56 9.12
C VAL A 102 6.12 3.78 9.80
N ALA A 103 5.23 4.48 9.10
CA ALA A 103 3.82 4.61 9.44
C ALA A 103 2.98 4.33 8.20
N TYR A 104 1.86 3.64 8.40
CA TYR A 104 0.93 3.33 7.32
C TYR A 104 -0.24 4.32 7.34
N MET A 105 -0.69 4.68 6.14
CA MET A 105 -1.85 5.52 5.90
C MET A 105 -2.96 4.66 5.30
N GLY A 106 -4.17 4.79 5.81
CA GLY A 106 -5.26 3.91 5.43
C GLY A 106 -4.92 2.45 5.77
N CYS A 107 -5.30 1.52 4.91
CA CYS A 107 -5.09 0.09 5.17
C CYS A 107 -3.67 -0.40 4.84
N ARG A 108 -2.94 0.24 3.91
CA ARG A 108 -1.67 -0.31 3.40
C ARG A 108 -0.66 0.69 2.86
N THR A 109 -1.04 1.93 2.58
CA THR A 109 -0.15 2.91 1.94
C THR A 109 0.91 3.41 2.89
N ARG A 110 2.15 3.54 2.42
CA ARG A 110 3.25 4.11 3.18
C ARG A 110 4.13 5.00 2.29
N VAL A 111 4.86 5.89 2.93
CA VAL A 111 5.91 6.69 2.29
C VAL A 111 7.22 6.38 2.98
N ILE A 112 8.18 5.84 2.25
CA ILE A 112 9.53 5.54 2.73
C ILE A 112 10.56 5.93 1.65
N GLY A 113 11.78 6.23 2.08
CA GLY A 113 12.80 6.76 1.20
C GLY A 113 12.48 8.15 0.68
N ASN A 114 13.46 8.90 0.26
CA ASN A 114 13.30 10.21 -0.34
C ASN A 114 14.41 10.46 -1.37
N VAL A 115 14.14 10.10 -2.62
CA VAL A 115 15.13 10.26 -3.71
C VAL A 115 15.43 11.74 -3.96
N TYR A 116 14.45 12.62 -3.76
CA TYR A 116 14.62 14.06 -3.89
C TYR A 116 15.53 14.66 -2.81
N ASP A 117 15.44 14.15 -1.58
CA ASP A 117 16.22 14.61 -0.44
C ASP A 117 16.70 13.43 0.42
N PRO A 118 17.73 12.69 -0.03
CA PRO A 118 18.16 11.45 0.62
C PRO A 118 18.72 11.65 2.05
N GLU A 119 19.08 12.86 2.41
CA GLU A 119 19.56 13.18 3.76
C GLU A 119 18.42 13.34 4.78
N ARG A 120 17.20 13.61 4.29
CA ARG A 120 15.98 13.74 5.09
C ARG A 120 14.94 12.70 4.73
N GLU A 121 15.24 11.45 5.02
CA GLU A 121 14.34 10.32 4.80
C GLU A 121 13.31 10.19 5.92
N ILE A 122 12.58 11.24 6.19
CA ILE A 122 11.51 11.24 7.19
C ILE A 122 10.18 10.79 6.57
N VAL A 123 9.31 10.19 7.37
CA VAL A 123 7.98 9.71 6.95
C VAL A 123 6.87 10.72 7.26
N SER A 124 7.09 11.61 8.24
CA SER A 124 6.12 12.65 8.62
C SER A 124 6.10 13.82 7.63
N GLY A 125 4.97 14.49 7.49
CA GLY A 125 4.81 15.64 6.61
C GLY A 125 4.88 15.32 5.12
N ARG A 126 4.75 14.06 4.73
CA ARG A 126 4.81 13.55 3.36
C ARG A 126 3.58 12.69 3.04
N GLY A 127 3.35 12.43 1.78
CA GLY A 127 2.22 11.59 1.36
C GLY A 127 2.30 11.17 -0.09
N ASN A 128 1.35 10.34 -0.52
CA ASN A 128 1.18 9.97 -1.90
C ASN A 128 0.42 11.07 -2.63
N LEU A 129 1.01 11.62 -3.69
CA LEU A 129 0.41 12.70 -4.50
C LEU A 129 -0.63 12.17 -5.48
N SER A 130 -0.33 11.02 -6.07
CA SER A 130 -1.19 10.38 -7.05
C SER A 130 -0.79 8.94 -7.25
N PHE A 131 -1.76 8.09 -7.55
CA PHE A 131 -1.49 6.74 -8.02
C PHE A 131 -2.39 6.38 -9.20
N THR A 132 -1.94 5.39 -10.00
CA THR A 132 -2.71 4.79 -11.07
C THR A 132 -2.47 3.29 -11.07
N SER A 133 -3.49 2.49 -11.43
CA SER A 133 -3.41 1.03 -11.32
C SER A 133 -3.53 0.36 -12.68
N ILE A 134 -2.63 -0.59 -12.93
CA ILE A 134 -2.60 -1.40 -14.16
C ILE A 134 -3.50 -2.61 -13.99
N ASN A 135 -4.31 -2.86 -15.03
CA ASN A 135 -5.08 -4.09 -15.19
C ASN A 135 -4.19 -5.17 -15.81
N LEU A 136 -3.44 -5.91 -14.97
CA LEU A 136 -2.53 -6.96 -15.44
C LEU A 136 -3.25 -8.09 -16.19
N PRO A 137 -4.44 -8.61 -15.74
CA PRO A 137 -5.16 -9.65 -16.47
C PRO A 137 -5.45 -9.28 -17.91
N ARG A 138 -5.81 -8.02 -18.19
CA ARG A 138 -6.06 -7.57 -19.57
C ARG A 138 -4.84 -7.70 -20.46
N LEU A 139 -3.66 -7.40 -19.95
CA LEU A 139 -2.40 -7.55 -20.71
C LEU A 139 -2.13 -9.02 -21.00
N ALA A 140 -2.34 -9.89 -20.00
CA ALA A 140 -2.16 -11.33 -20.14
C ALA A 140 -3.14 -11.97 -21.14
N ILE A 141 -4.43 -11.59 -21.09
CA ILE A 141 -5.43 -12.05 -22.07
C ILE A 141 -5.03 -11.66 -23.49
N LYS A 142 -4.54 -10.41 -23.69
CA LYS A 142 -4.10 -9.94 -25.00
C LYS A 142 -2.81 -10.60 -25.47
N ALA A 143 -1.96 -11.02 -24.57
CA ALA A 143 -0.71 -11.71 -24.89
C ALA A 143 -0.91 -13.16 -25.32
N ASP A 144 -2.10 -13.75 -25.10
CA ASP A 144 -2.49 -15.08 -25.56
C ASP A 144 -1.40 -16.15 -25.27
N HIS A 145 -1.11 -16.36 -23.99
CA HIS A 145 -0.09 -17.28 -23.48
C HIS A 145 1.37 -16.94 -23.85
N ASN A 146 1.63 -15.83 -24.52
CA ASN A 146 2.98 -15.39 -24.85
C ASN A 146 3.53 -14.49 -23.74
N VAL A 147 4.39 -15.04 -22.88
CA VAL A 147 4.98 -14.31 -21.75
C VAL A 147 5.86 -13.13 -22.23
N GLY A 148 6.60 -13.28 -23.34
CA GLY A 148 7.39 -12.17 -23.91
C GLY A 148 6.51 -11.00 -24.34
N ALA A 149 5.45 -11.27 -25.11
CA ALA A 149 4.49 -10.24 -25.53
C ALA A 149 3.75 -9.59 -24.35
N PHE A 150 3.57 -10.33 -23.25
CA PHE A 150 3.04 -9.76 -22.01
C PHE A 150 4.00 -8.73 -21.40
N PHE A 151 5.30 -9.04 -21.30
CA PHE A 151 6.29 -8.09 -20.77
C PHE A 151 6.45 -6.86 -21.65
N ASP A 152 6.43 -7.00 -22.98
CA ASP A 152 6.44 -5.86 -23.90
C ASP A 152 5.23 -4.94 -23.65
N SER A 153 4.04 -5.52 -23.54
CA SER A 153 2.80 -4.78 -23.25
C SER A 153 2.80 -4.17 -21.83
N LEU A 154 3.45 -4.81 -20.87
CA LEU A 154 3.60 -4.30 -19.51
C LEU A 154 4.50 -3.06 -19.52
N ASP A 155 5.61 -3.09 -20.24
CA ASP A 155 6.54 -1.95 -20.34
C ASP A 155 5.86 -0.73 -20.98
N GLU A 156 5.15 -0.92 -22.11
CA GLU A 156 4.33 0.14 -22.73
C GLU A 156 3.29 0.73 -21.75
N MET A 157 2.66 -0.13 -20.93
CA MET A 157 1.65 0.31 -19.96
C MET A 157 2.30 1.03 -18.79
N MET A 158 3.49 0.63 -18.36
CA MET A 158 4.27 1.34 -17.34
C MET A 158 4.64 2.74 -17.83
N ASP A 159 5.08 2.90 -19.08
CA ASP A 159 5.36 4.20 -19.68
C ASP A 159 4.11 5.10 -19.68
N LEU A 160 2.98 4.56 -20.08
CA LEU A 160 1.71 5.30 -20.06
C LEU A 160 1.33 5.75 -18.64
N ALA A 161 1.47 4.87 -17.66
CA ALA A 161 1.17 5.15 -16.26
C ALA A 161 2.10 6.24 -15.69
N ILE A 162 3.40 6.14 -15.95
CA ILE A 162 4.40 7.12 -15.55
C ILE A 162 4.11 8.49 -16.17
N ASN A 163 3.84 8.53 -17.48
CA ASN A 163 3.50 9.76 -18.18
C ASN A 163 2.23 10.42 -17.60
N GLN A 164 1.23 9.62 -17.25
CA GLN A 164 0.02 10.13 -16.59
C GLN A 164 0.32 10.72 -15.21
N LEU A 165 1.15 10.06 -14.41
CA LEU A 165 1.56 10.56 -13.09
C LEU A 165 2.36 11.85 -13.21
N MET A 166 3.29 11.93 -14.16
CA MET A 166 4.06 13.15 -14.45
C MET A 166 3.17 14.31 -14.88
N HIS A 167 2.16 14.05 -15.70
CA HIS A 167 1.19 15.06 -16.10
C HIS A 167 0.40 15.61 -14.89
N ARG A 168 -0.07 14.71 -14.01
CA ARG A 168 -0.75 15.10 -12.76
C ARG A 168 0.17 15.89 -11.83
N PHE A 169 1.41 15.44 -11.68
CA PHE A 169 2.43 16.14 -10.88
C PHE A 169 2.64 17.57 -11.40
N LYS A 170 2.79 17.76 -12.72
CA LYS A 170 2.93 19.08 -13.33
C LYS A 170 1.75 20.00 -13.02
N ILE A 171 0.52 19.49 -13.12
CA ILE A 171 -0.69 20.27 -12.79
C ILE A 171 -0.73 20.66 -11.31
N GLN A 172 -0.38 19.71 -10.41
CA GLN A 172 -0.37 19.95 -8.96
C GLN A 172 0.73 20.94 -8.57
N SER A 173 1.90 20.86 -9.18
CA SER A 173 3.06 21.70 -8.89
C SER A 173 2.82 23.19 -9.18
N GLN A 174 1.95 23.50 -10.12
CA GLN A 174 1.56 24.87 -10.48
C GLN A 174 0.49 25.47 -9.57
N LYS A 175 -0.02 24.70 -8.60
CA LYS A 175 -0.97 25.20 -7.61
C LYS A 175 -0.25 26.02 -6.56
N LYS A 176 -0.97 26.94 -5.94
CA LYS A 176 -0.46 27.83 -4.89
C LYS A 176 -0.81 27.30 -3.51
N VAL A 177 -0.04 27.72 -2.49
CA VAL A 177 -0.29 27.39 -1.08
C VAL A 177 -1.76 27.64 -0.71
N ARG A 178 -2.34 28.75 -1.11
CA ARG A 178 -3.76 29.08 -0.84
C ARG A 178 -4.79 28.08 -1.40
N ASN A 179 -4.40 27.23 -2.37
CA ASN A 179 -5.25 26.16 -2.87
C ASN A 179 -5.28 24.96 -1.91
N TYR A 180 -4.35 24.89 -0.97
CA TYR A 180 -4.20 23.84 0.04
C TYR A 180 -4.11 24.45 1.45
N PRO A 181 -5.18 25.15 1.93
CA PRO A 181 -5.11 25.97 3.13
C PRO A 181 -4.78 25.18 4.41
N PHE A 182 -5.17 23.92 4.47
CA PHE A 182 -4.83 23.03 5.60
C PHE A 182 -3.45 22.42 5.41
N LEU A 183 -3.23 21.71 4.31
CA LEU A 183 -2.03 20.90 4.10
C LEU A 183 -0.76 21.76 4.02
N MET A 184 -0.81 22.85 3.27
CA MET A 184 0.32 23.76 3.03
C MET A 184 0.27 24.99 3.94
N GLY A 185 -0.93 25.58 4.09
CA GLY A 185 -1.10 26.84 4.82
C GLY A 185 -0.91 26.71 6.35
N GLN A 186 -0.95 25.49 6.90
CA GLN A 186 -0.70 25.24 8.32
C GLN A 186 0.58 24.44 8.58
N GLY A 187 1.48 24.34 7.60
CA GLY A 187 2.78 23.69 7.78
C GLY A 187 2.69 22.17 8.01
N VAL A 188 1.60 21.50 7.58
CA VAL A 188 1.45 20.06 7.73
C VAL A 188 2.34 19.29 6.74
N TRP A 189 2.50 19.82 5.53
CA TRP A 189 3.42 19.27 4.54
C TRP A 189 4.84 19.77 4.78
N ILE A 190 5.81 18.88 4.64
CA ILE A 190 7.23 19.20 4.83
C ILE A 190 7.64 20.45 4.02
N ASP A 191 8.37 21.37 4.65
CA ASP A 191 8.89 22.62 4.07
C ASP A 191 7.81 23.62 3.60
N SER A 192 6.52 23.31 3.77
CA SER A 192 5.46 24.24 3.36
C SER A 192 5.45 25.55 4.17
N GLU A 193 6.01 25.56 5.37
CA GLU A 193 6.19 26.76 6.21
C GLU A 193 7.16 27.78 5.60
N LYS A 194 7.96 27.36 4.61
CA LYS A 194 8.89 28.24 3.88
C LYS A 194 8.20 29.02 2.75
N LEU A 195 6.95 28.69 2.44
CA LEU A 195 6.22 29.23 1.30
C LEU A 195 5.18 30.26 1.75
N GLY A 196 5.04 31.32 0.95
CA GLY A 196 3.96 32.29 1.09
C GLY A 196 2.65 31.82 0.40
N PRO A 197 1.49 32.47 0.71
CA PRO A 197 0.18 32.04 0.18
C PRO A 197 0.08 31.99 -1.34
N ASP A 198 0.87 32.80 -2.04
CA ASP A 198 0.86 32.93 -3.49
C ASP A 198 1.97 32.15 -4.20
N ASP A 199 2.84 31.49 -3.44
CA ASP A 199 3.90 30.67 -4.00
C ASP A 199 3.36 29.34 -4.55
N GLU A 200 3.97 28.86 -5.62
CA GLU A 200 3.71 27.54 -6.17
C GLU A 200 4.26 26.44 -5.25
N VAL A 201 3.54 25.32 -5.12
CA VAL A 201 3.91 24.22 -4.22
C VAL A 201 4.85 23.18 -4.83
N GLY A 202 5.28 23.41 -6.08
CA GLY A 202 6.02 22.41 -6.87
C GLY A 202 7.27 21.86 -6.17
N GLU A 203 8.08 22.72 -5.54
CA GLU A 203 9.32 22.26 -4.88
C GLU A 203 9.02 21.34 -3.70
N VAL A 204 8.10 21.70 -2.83
CA VAL A 204 7.79 20.88 -1.66
C VAL A 204 7.03 19.61 -2.01
N LEU A 205 6.30 19.58 -3.14
CA LEU A 205 5.64 18.37 -3.61
C LEU A 205 6.62 17.26 -4.07
N LYS A 206 7.86 17.60 -4.40
CA LYS A 206 8.88 16.61 -4.75
C LYS A 206 9.20 15.62 -3.63
N HIS A 207 8.88 15.95 -2.38
CA HIS A 207 8.96 15.03 -1.24
C HIS A 207 7.85 13.96 -1.24
N GLY A 208 6.78 14.16 -1.97
CA GLY A 208 5.69 13.19 -2.10
C GLY A 208 5.99 12.06 -3.07
N THR A 209 5.13 11.04 -3.10
CA THR A 209 5.30 9.87 -3.97
C THR A 209 4.32 9.87 -5.14
N LEU A 210 4.75 9.30 -6.25
CA LEU A 210 3.96 9.00 -7.44
C LEU A 210 3.92 7.47 -7.59
N SER A 211 2.75 6.85 -7.44
CA SER A 211 2.69 5.40 -7.34
C SER A 211 2.00 4.76 -8.53
N VAL A 212 2.61 3.70 -9.05
CA VAL A 212 1.94 2.76 -9.96
C VAL A 212 1.48 1.57 -9.14
N GLY A 213 0.22 1.19 -9.28
CA GLY A 213 -0.33 0.02 -8.66
C GLY A 213 -0.70 -1.05 -9.68
N PHE A 214 -1.09 -2.23 -9.21
CA PHE A 214 -1.53 -3.33 -10.06
C PHE A 214 -2.66 -4.13 -9.40
N ILE A 215 -3.44 -4.80 -10.23
CA ILE A 215 -4.59 -5.63 -9.84
C ILE A 215 -4.51 -6.94 -10.62
N GLY A 216 -4.86 -8.06 -9.97
CA GLY A 216 -5.14 -9.31 -10.63
C GLY A 216 -3.92 -10.14 -11.00
N LEU A 217 -2.86 -10.17 -10.18
CA LEU A 217 -1.69 -11.01 -10.46
C LEU A 217 -2.09 -12.49 -10.61
N ALA A 218 -3.00 -12.99 -9.77
CA ALA A 218 -3.45 -14.38 -9.84
C ALA A 218 -4.10 -14.70 -11.19
N GLU A 219 -5.03 -13.87 -11.64
CA GLU A 219 -5.73 -14.03 -12.93
C GLU A 219 -4.78 -13.81 -14.11
N THR A 220 -3.77 -12.95 -13.96
CA THR A 220 -2.71 -12.76 -14.94
C THR A 220 -1.92 -14.04 -15.17
N LEU A 221 -1.48 -14.70 -14.10
CA LEU A 221 -0.77 -15.97 -14.16
C LEU A 221 -1.66 -17.10 -14.73
N LYS A 222 -2.93 -17.11 -14.34
CA LYS A 222 -3.91 -18.05 -14.93
C LYS A 222 -4.04 -17.86 -16.44
N ALA A 223 -4.11 -16.62 -16.92
CA ALA A 223 -4.21 -16.31 -18.35
C ALA A 223 -2.93 -16.65 -19.13
N LEU A 224 -1.74 -16.50 -18.51
CA LEU A 224 -0.46 -16.78 -19.16
C LEU A 224 -0.10 -18.27 -19.17
N ILE A 225 -0.18 -18.94 -18.02
CA ILE A 225 0.35 -20.30 -17.83
C ILE A 225 -0.66 -21.29 -17.22
N GLY A 226 -1.92 -20.91 -17.07
CA GLY A 226 -3.00 -21.78 -16.60
C GLY A 226 -3.05 -22.00 -15.09
N LYS A 227 -2.09 -21.49 -14.31
CA LYS A 227 -2.01 -21.62 -12.85
C LYS A 227 -1.66 -20.29 -12.20
N HIS A 228 -2.16 -20.03 -10.98
CA HIS A 228 -1.74 -18.87 -10.21
C HIS A 228 -0.68 -19.25 -9.16
N HIS A 229 -0.06 -18.26 -8.54
CA HIS A 229 1.06 -18.42 -7.60
C HIS A 229 0.75 -19.18 -6.30
N GLY A 230 -0.53 -19.44 -6.00
CA GLY A 230 -0.92 -20.39 -4.96
C GLY A 230 -0.85 -21.86 -5.40
N GLU A 231 -0.84 -22.15 -6.71
CA GLU A 231 -0.98 -23.48 -7.27
C GLU A 231 0.33 -24.13 -7.69
N SER A 232 1.36 -23.36 -8.08
CA SER A 232 2.64 -23.93 -8.54
C SER A 232 3.82 -22.98 -8.29
N GLU A 233 5.03 -23.58 -8.21
CA GLU A 233 6.28 -22.84 -8.05
C GLU A 233 6.59 -21.99 -9.30
N GLU A 234 6.41 -22.55 -10.50
CA GLU A 234 6.56 -21.81 -11.76
C GLU A 234 5.72 -20.52 -11.78
N ALA A 235 4.48 -20.59 -11.31
CA ALA A 235 3.62 -19.40 -11.22
C ALA A 235 4.11 -18.42 -10.13
N ARG A 236 4.72 -18.90 -9.04
CA ARG A 236 5.34 -18.03 -8.03
C ARG A 236 6.53 -17.28 -8.59
N GLU A 237 7.42 -17.97 -9.29
CA GLU A 237 8.59 -17.37 -9.93
C GLU A 237 8.18 -16.31 -10.95
N LEU A 238 7.26 -16.64 -11.86
CA LEU A 238 6.76 -15.69 -12.85
C LEU A 238 6.05 -14.50 -12.18
N GLY A 239 5.26 -14.73 -11.13
CA GLY A 239 4.61 -13.66 -10.39
C GLY A 239 5.60 -12.69 -9.75
N LEU A 240 6.68 -13.21 -9.16
CA LEU A 240 7.76 -12.39 -8.61
C LEU A 240 8.53 -11.65 -9.71
N GLU A 241 8.77 -12.29 -10.85
CA GLU A 241 9.43 -11.66 -12.01
C GLU A 241 8.61 -10.46 -12.53
N ILE A 242 7.29 -10.63 -12.69
CA ILE A 242 6.39 -9.53 -13.14
C ILE A 242 6.47 -8.34 -12.17
N VAL A 243 6.30 -8.59 -10.87
CA VAL A 243 6.28 -7.49 -9.88
C VAL A 243 7.66 -6.88 -9.71
N THR A 244 8.74 -7.67 -9.84
CA THR A 244 10.13 -7.16 -9.82
C THR A 244 10.40 -6.27 -11.03
N ALA A 245 9.96 -6.66 -12.21
CA ALA A 245 10.10 -5.82 -13.42
C ALA A 245 9.42 -4.47 -13.24
N MET A 246 8.18 -4.45 -12.71
CA MET A 246 7.46 -3.21 -12.40
C MET A 246 8.23 -2.35 -11.37
N ARG A 247 8.76 -2.97 -10.31
CA ARG A 247 9.53 -2.26 -9.28
C ARG A 247 10.80 -1.64 -9.86
N ASN A 248 11.59 -2.41 -10.60
CA ASN A 248 12.83 -1.95 -11.20
C ASN A 248 12.59 -0.76 -12.14
N ARG A 249 11.54 -0.84 -12.97
CA ARG A 249 11.18 0.26 -13.88
C ARG A 249 10.87 1.56 -13.13
N LEU A 250 10.22 1.50 -11.96
CA LEU A 250 9.93 2.67 -11.13
C LEU A 250 11.17 3.19 -10.39
N ASP A 251 12.06 2.32 -9.95
CA ASP A 251 13.34 2.70 -9.35
C ASP A 251 14.24 3.42 -10.36
N GLU A 252 14.27 2.96 -11.61
CA GLU A 252 14.95 3.64 -12.72
C GLU A 252 14.35 5.01 -13.01
N GLU A 253 13.02 5.10 -13.03
CA GLU A 253 12.32 6.36 -13.22
C GLU A 253 12.59 7.36 -12.10
N SER A 254 12.66 6.89 -10.86
CA SER A 254 13.04 7.72 -9.71
C SER A 254 14.45 8.30 -9.88
N LYS A 255 15.42 7.47 -10.29
CA LYS A 255 16.79 7.91 -10.55
C LYS A 255 16.85 8.93 -11.69
N ARG A 256 16.08 8.70 -12.77
CA ARG A 256 16.06 9.56 -13.95
C ARG A 256 15.46 10.95 -13.67
N THR A 257 14.42 11.01 -12.84
CA THR A 257 13.65 12.23 -12.60
C THR A 257 13.99 12.96 -11.32
N GLY A 258 14.60 12.28 -10.34
CA GLY A 258 14.78 12.79 -8.98
C GLY A 258 13.47 12.87 -8.18
N LEU A 259 12.40 12.19 -8.63
CA LEU A 259 11.11 12.12 -7.96
C LEU A 259 10.90 10.74 -7.35
N ASN A 260 10.02 10.65 -6.33
CA ASN A 260 9.78 9.41 -5.62
C ASN A 260 8.70 8.58 -6.34
N PHE A 261 9.08 7.81 -7.36
CA PHE A 261 8.20 6.79 -7.92
C PHE A 261 8.20 5.54 -7.04
N SER A 262 7.06 4.88 -6.92
CA SER A 262 6.91 3.72 -6.04
C SER A 262 5.85 2.74 -6.54
N LEU A 263 5.98 1.47 -6.17
CA LEU A 263 5.05 0.41 -6.53
C LEU A 263 4.06 0.14 -5.39
N LEU A 264 2.77 0.15 -5.71
CA LEU A 264 1.68 -0.03 -4.76
C LEU A 264 0.96 -1.36 -5.01
N ALA A 265 0.78 -2.15 -3.96
CA ALA A 265 -0.22 -3.21 -3.96
C ALA A 265 -1.61 -2.56 -3.87
N THR A 266 -2.25 -2.29 -5.00
CA THR A 266 -3.44 -1.44 -5.08
C THR A 266 -4.56 -1.91 -4.15
N PRO A 267 -5.14 -1.03 -3.31
CA PRO A 267 -6.41 -1.27 -2.64
C PRO A 267 -7.55 -1.14 -3.67
N ALA A 268 -7.86 -2.23 -4.38
CA ALA A 268 -8.64 -2.15 -5.61
C ALA A 268 -10.13 -1.89 -5.40
N GLU A 269 -10.70 -2.34 -4.28
CA GLU A 269 -12.13 -2.19 -3.97
C GLU A 269 -13.05 -2.35 -5.21
N GLY A 270 -13.89 -1.36 -5.51
CA GLY A 270 -14.77 -1.38 -6.68
C GLY A 270 -14.08 -1.41 -8.04
N LEU A 271 -12.78 -1.06 -8.12
CA LEU A 271 -12.02 -1.08 -9.37
C LEU A 271 -11.75 -2.52 -9.86
N SER A 272 -11.55 -3.47 -8.94
CA SER A 272 -11.37 -4.89 -9.27
C SER A 272 -12.59 -5.49 -9.99
N GLY A 273 -13.78 -5.20 -9.49
CA GLY A 273 -15.04 -5.61 -10.12
C GLY A 273 -15.31 -4.86 -11.43
N ARG A 274 -14.92 -3.58 -11.52
CA ARG A 274 -15.04 -2.83 -12.77
C ARG A 274 -14.16 -3.41 -13.88
N PHE A 275 -12.92 -3.76 -13.55
CA PHE A 275 -11.99 -4.31 -14.54
C PHE A 275 -12.48 -5.66 -15.10
N VAL A 276 -12.88 -6.60 -14.24
CA VAL A 276 -13.35 -7.91 -14.71
C VAL A 276 -14.60 -7.76 -15.58
N ARG A 277 -15.56 -6.90 -15.22
CA ARG A 277 -16.75 -6.68 -16.05
C ARG A 277 -16.41 -6.10 -17.43
N MET A 278 -15.45 -5.19 -17.50
CA MET A 278 -14.99 -4.63 -18.78
C MET A 278 -14.30 -5.68 -19.64
N ASP A 279 -13.51 -6.56 -19.04
CA ASP A 279 -12.76 -7.60 -19.73
C ASP A 279 -13.67 -8.75 -20.15
N ALA A 280 -14.59 -9.19 -19.31
CA ALA A 280 -15.61 -10.17 -19.68
C ALA A 280 -16.50 -9.70 -20.85
N LYS A 281 -16.86 -8.40 -20.87
CA LYS A 281 -17.59 -7.81 -21.99
C LYS A 281 -16.78 -7.82 -23.30
N ARG A 282 -15.47 -7.62 -23.21
CA ARG A 282 -14.59 -7.46 -24.38
C ARG A 282 -14.08 -8.80 -24.92
N PHE A 283 -13.73 -9.71 -24.05
CA PHE A 283 -13.02 -10.96 -24.38
C PHE A 283 -13.84 -12.21 -24.11
N GLY A 284 -15.06 -12.06 -23.54
CA GLY A 284 -15.88 -13.18 -23.10
C GLY A 284 -15.50 -13.70 -21.72
N ILE A 285 -16.17 -14.78 -21.33
CA ILE A 285 -15.91 -15.47 -20.06
C ILE A 285 -14.75 -16.45 -20.27
N ILE A 286 -13.66 -16.20 -19.57
CA ILE A 286 -12.45 -17.03 -19.58
C ILE A 286 -12.35 -17.70 -18.20
N PRO A 287 -12.43 -19.06 -18.14
CA PRO A 287 -12.40 -19.79 -16.87
C PRO A 287 -11.16 -19.49 -16.04
N GLY A 288 -11.37 -19.16 -14.76
CA GLY A 288 -10.31 -18.81 -13.83
C GLY A 288 -9.71 -17.40 -14.02
N VAL A 289 -10.23 -16.63 -15.00
CA VAL A 289 -9.75 -15.26 -15.29
C VAL A 289 -10.91 -14.26 -15.19
N THR A 290 -11.91 -14.34 -16.07
CA THR A 290 -13.03 -13.38 -16.13
C THR A 290 -14.37 -13.93 -15.67
N ASP A 291 -14.41 -15.11 -15.11
CA ASP A 291 -15.60 -15.87 -14.69
C ASP A 291 -16.07 -15.54 -13.26
N ARG A 292 -15.47 -14.55 -12.61
CA ARG A 292 -15.82 -14.09 -11.26
C ARG A 292 -16.28 -12.64 -11.25
N GLU A 293 -16.80 -12.18 -10.12
CA GLU A 293 -17.31 -10.81 -9.98
C GLU A 293 -16.23 -9.75 -9.86
N TYR A 294 -14.99 -10.13 -9.47
CA TYR A 294 -13.85 -9.23 -9.29
C TYR A 294 -12.53 -9.96 -9.58
N TYR A 295 -11.51 -9.19 -9.96
CA TYR A 295 -10.13 -9.66 -9.96
C TYR A 295 -9.55 -9.62 -8.55
N THR A 296 -8.69 -10.56 -8.24
CA THR A 296 -7.95 -10.58 -6.97
C THR A 296 -7.13 -9.30 -6.80
N ASN A 297 -7.16 -8.73 -5.60
CA ASN A 297 -6.37 -7.53 -5.30
C ASN A 297 -4.86 -7.82 -5.43
N SER A 298 -4.17 -6.94 -6.12
CA SER A 298 -2.71 -6.91 -6.20
C SER A 298 -2.07 -8.31 -6.37
N PHE A 299 -1.22 -8.71 -5.42
CA PHE A 299 -0.49 -9.98 -5.38
C PHE A 299 -1.17 -11.07 -4.53
N HIS A 300 -2.36 -10.85 -4.00
CA HIS A 300 -2.97 -11.83 -3.11
C HIS A 300 -3.20 -13.18 -3.78
N VAL A 301 -3.02 -14.25 -3.00
CA VAL A 301 -3.60 -15.55 -3.35
C VAL A 301 -5.12 -15.41 -3.27
N PRO A 302 -5.87 -15.89 -4.29
CA PRO A 302 -7.31 -15.73 -4.30
C PRO A 302 -7.99 -16.30 -3.04
N VAL A 303 -8.95 -15.56 -2.48
CA VAL A 303 -9.65 -15.93 -1.24
C VAL A 303 -10.41 -17.25 -1.34
N TYR A 304 -10.83 -17.64 -2.53
CA TYR A 304 -11.52 -18.91 -2.78
C TYR A 304 -10.56 -20.12 -2.87
N TYR A 305 -9.26 -19.90 -2.92
CA TYR A 305 -8.28 -20.98 -3.02
C TYR A 305 -8.00 -21.53 -1.62
N PRO A 306 -8.22 -22.87 -1.41
CA PRO A 306 -8.00 -23.48 -0.10
C PRO A 306 -6.52 -23.54 0.21
N ILE A 307 -6.07 -22.73 1.15
CA ILE A 307 -4.67 -22.62 1.57
C ILE A 307 -4.60 -22.33 3.07
N SER A 308 -3.58 -22.84 3.75
CA SER A 308 -3.33 -22.48 5.14
C SER A 308 -2.89 -21.01 5.27
N ALA A 309 -3.21 -20.36 6.40
CA ALA A 309 -2.75 -19.01 6.68
C ALA A 309 -1.22 -18.87 6.57
N VAL A 310 -0.47 -19.86 7.07
CA VAL A 310 0.99 -19.88 7.03
C VAL A 310 1.52 -19.96 5.59
N ASP A 311 0.94 -20.83 4.77
CA ASP A 311 1.36 -20.96 3.38
C ASP A 311 0.98 -19.73 2.54
N LYS A 312 -0.19 -19.15 2.81
CA LYS A 312 -0.58 -17.88 2.18
C LYS A 312 0.43 -16.76 2.50
N ILE A 313 0.81 -16.62 3.77
CA ILE A 313 1.82 -15.64 4.20
C ILE A 313 3.15 -15.90 3.51
N ARG A 314 3.62 -17.16 3.43
CA ARG A 314 4.89 -17.52 2.75
C ARG A 314 4.90 -17.13 1.28
N ILE A 315 3.76 -17.28 0.60
CA ILE A 315 3.63 -16.93 -0.82
C ILE A 315 3.58 -15.41 -1.01
N GLU A 316 2.87 -14.69 -0.15
CA GLU A 316 2.64 -13.26 -0.28
C GLU A 316 3.79 -12.39 0.27
N ALA A 317 4.52 -12.86 1.30
CA ALA A 317 5.56 -12.09 1.98
C ALA A 317 6.66 -11.53 1.04
N PRO A 318 7.17 -12.25 0.03
CA PRO A 318 8.18 -11.70 -0.87
C PRO A 318 7.73 -10.44 -1.62
N TYR A 319 6.43 -10.31 -1.91
CA TYR A 319 5.89 -9.14 -2.60
C TYR A 319 5.89 -7.88 -1.74
N HIS A 320 5.91 -8.02 -0.40
CA HIS A 320 5.95 -6.87 0.51
C HIS A 320 7.24 -6.05 0.32
N ALA A 321 8.37 -6.69 0.10
CA ALA A 321 9.64 -6.00 -0.18
C ALA A 321 9.62 -5.25 -1.52
N LEU A 322 8.87 -5.75 -2.51
CA LEU A 322 8.77 -5.16 -3.84
C LEU A 322 7.80 -3.97 -3.89
N THR A 323 6.76 -3.97 -3.06
CA THR A 323 5.70 -2.96 -3.05
C THR A 323 5.97 -1.86 -2.01
N ASN A 324 6.93 -1.00 -2.32
CA ASN A 324 7.42 0.03 -1.39
C ASN A 324 6.42 1.18 -1.11
N ALA A 325 5.42 1.39 -1.96
CA ALA A 325 4.34 2.34 -1.71
C ALA A 325 3.28 1.82 -0.73
N GLY A 326 3.29 0.51 -0.45
CA GLY A 326 2.39 -0.11 0.51
C GLY A 326 1.84 -1.45 0.07
N HIS A 327 1.51 -2.26 1.06
CA HIS A 327 1.04 -3.63 0.93
C HIS A 327 0.30 -4.08 2.19
N ILE A 328 -0.45 -5.14 2.06
CA ILE A 328 -1.10 -5.85 3.16
C ILE A 328 -1.35 -7.30 2.72
N SER A 329 -1.36 -8.23 3.67
CA SER A 329 -1.90 -9.58 3.49
C SER A 329 -3.12 -9.75 4.39
N TYR A 330 -4.22 -10.21 3.84
CA TYR A 330 -5.42 -10.53 4.59
C TYR A 330 -5.46 -12.03 4.89
N ILE A 331 -5.68 -12.36 6.16
CA ILE A 331 -5.88 -13.72 6.62
C ILE A 331 -7.32 -13.83 7.11
N GLU A 332 -8.09 -14.65 6.43
CA GLU A 332 -9.45 -15.00 6.82
C GLU A 332 -9.43 -16.40 7.47
N LEU A 333 -10.07 -16.52 8.63
CA LEU A 333 -10.15 -17.76 9.43
C LEU A 333 -11.52 -18.39 9.30
#